data_0bbe7ead1bb9d78de62c07fd70dfbe48
#
_entry.id   0bbe7ead1bb9d78de62c07fd70dfbe48
#
_cell.length_a   1.000
_cell.length_b   1.000
_cell.length_c   1.000
_cell.angle_alpha   90.00
_cell.angle_beta   90.00
_cell.angle_gamma   90.00
#
_symmetry.space_group_name_H-M   'P 1'
#
loop_
_entity.id
_entity.type
_entity.pdbx_description
1 polymer ?
#
loop_
_entity_poly.entity_id
_entity_poly.type
_entity_poly.pdbx_seq_one_letter_code
_entity_poly.pdbx_strand_id
1 'polypeptide(L)'
;RSIKAARGRILDRNGVVLADNKMVCTVSVIHNQIEEPEQVIAILVKELGISEEEARKRVEKYSSIERVKSNVDKTVGDRIREYDLAGVKVDEDYKRYYPYGDLASKVLGFTGGDNQGIIGLEVVYEEILQGDPGMILTITDAKGIEVDTAGERRVEPVPGMDLRISIDRNIQEYATQLAAQACATKEADSVYIVAMNPQNG
;
A
#
# COMPACT_ATOMS: atom_id res chain seq x y z
N ARG A 1 -11.79 9.89 10.94
CA ARG A 1 -11.18 8.90 10.02
C ARG A 1 -9.67 8.84 10.27
N SER A 2 -9.06 7.65 10.18
CA SER A 2 -7.61 7.49 10.25
C SER A 2 -6.98 7.74 8.87
N ILE A 3 -5.85 8.45 8.85
CA ILE A 3 -5.00 8.64 7.67
C ILE A 3 -3.77 7.77 7.88
N LYS A 4 -3.49 6.86 6.95
CA LYS A 4 -2.29 6.02 7.04
C LYS A 4 -1.02 6.84 6.87
N ALA A 5 0.00 6.53 7.67
CA ALA A 5 1.34 7.07 7.49
C ALA A 5 2.04 6.37 6.31
N ALA A 6 2.92 7.09 5.64
CA ALA A 6 3.86 6.48 4.70
C ALA A 6 4.87 5.64 5.50
N ARG A 7 5.06 4.38 5.10
CA ARG A 7 6.02 3.49 5.74
C ARG A 7 7.45 3.91 5.40
N GLY A 8 8.39 3.85 6.35
CA GLY A 8 9.80 4.12 6.12
C GLY A 8 10.39 3.27 4.99
N ARG A 9 11.33 3.79 4.25
CA ARG A 9 12.02 3.07 3.16
C ARG A 9 13.04 2.10 3.74
N ILE A 10 13.33 1.02 3.00
CA ILE A 10 14.49 0.18 3.27
C ILE A 10 15.54 0.49 2.20
N LEU A 11 16.72 0.87 2.65
CA LEU A 11 17.83 1.31 1.81
C LEU A 11 18.99 0.34 1.93
N ASP A 12 19.72 0.12 0.85
CA ASP A 12 20.99 -0.59 0.87
C ASP A 12 22.08 0.22 1.56
N ARG A 13 23.30 -0.33 1.68
CA ARG A 13 24.45 0.35 2.28
C ARG A 13 24.84 1.67 1.59
N ASN A 14 24.50 1.83 0.32
CA ASN A 14 24.81 2.98 -0.51
C ASN A 14 23.66 4.00 -0.61
N GLY A 15 22.51 3.70 0.03
CA GLY A 15 21.31 4.54 -0.01
C GLY A 15 20.38 4.22 -1.19
N VAL A 16 20.60 3.10 -1.89
CA VAL A 16 19.70 2.64 -2.96
C VAL A 16 18.43 2.09 -2.32
N VAL A 17 17.28 2.52 -2.82
CA VAL A 17 15.97 2.13 -2.30
C VAL A 17 15.66 0.69 -2.67
N LEU A 18 15.52 -0.18 -1.68
CA LEU A 18 15.14 -1.59 -1.83
C LEU A 18 13.64 -1.84 -1.57
N ALA A 19 13.02 -1.03 -0.73
CA ALA A 19 11.59 -1.02 -0.49
C ALA A 19 11.09 0.42 -0.31
N ASP A 20 9.97 0.76 -0.96
CA ASP A 20 9.35 2.09 -0.93
C ASP A 20 7.83 1.95 -0.92
N ASN A 21 7.12 3.07 -0.96
CA ASN A 21 5.67 3.13 -1.01
C ASN A 21 5.20 3.72 -2.34
N LYS A 22 4.20 3.09 -2.94
CA LYS A 22 3.44 3.68 -4.04
C LYS A 22 2.14 4.26 -3.48
N MET A 23 1.85 5.51 -3.77
CA MET A 23 0.58 6.12 -3.42
C MET A 23 -0.54 5.47 -4.24
N VAL A 24 -1.55 5.01 -3.57
CA VAL A 24 -2.75 4.37 -4.11
C VAL A 24 -3.99 4.94 -3.45
N CYS A 25 -5.18 4.55 -3.89
CA CYS A 25 -6.43 4.94 -3.26
C CYS A 25 -7.22 3.70 -2.84
N THR A 26 -8.01 3.86 -1.79
CA THR A 26 -9.07 2.93 -1.40
C THR A 26 -10.41 3.58 -1.67
N VAL A 27 -11.24 2.92 -2.48
CA VAL A 27 -12.59 3.36 -2.80
C VAL A 27 -13.57 2.64 -1.90
N SER A 28 -14.42 3.41 -1.21
CA SER A 28 -15.45 2.92 -0.30
C SER A 28 -16.77 3.60 -0.57
N VAL A 29 -17.87 3.00 -0.16
CA VAL A 29 -19.22 3.58 -0.28
C VAL A 29 -19.91 3.63 1.09
N ILE A 30 -20.75 4.63 1.28
CA ILE A 30 -21.59 4.84 2.46
C ILE A 30 -23.03 4.75 2.00
N HIS A 31 -23.67 3.60 2.23
CA HIS A 31 -25.01 3.28 1.70
C HIS A 31 -26.02 4.38 1.95
N ASN A 32 -26.09 4.92 3.17
CA ASN A 32 -27.09 5.92 3.55
C ASN A 32 -26.89 7.30 2.89
N GLN A 33 -25.76 7.54 2.25
CA GLN A 33 -25.44 8.79 1.57
C GLN A 33 -25.55 8.68 0.05
N ILE A 34 -25.81 7.48 -0.50
CA ILE A 34 -25.95 7.28 -1.94
C ILE A 34 -27.35 7.74 -2.36
N GLU A 35 -27.40 8.74 -3.23
CA GLU A 35 -28.65 9.27 -3.79
C GLU A 35 -29.06 8.54 -5.08
N GLU A 36 -28.08 8.22 -5.93
CA GLU A 36 -28.28 7.60 -7.25
C GLU A 36 -27.50 6.27 -7.37
N PRO A 37 -28.02 5.14 -6.82
CA PRO A 37 -27.27 3.87 -6.76
C PRO A 37 -26.85 3.36 -8.15
N GLU A 38 -27.70 3.47 -9.17
CA GLU A 38 -27.38 2.97 -10.51
C GLU A 38 -26.24 3.75 -11.18
N GLN A 39 -26.18 5.07 -10.96
CA GLN A 39 -25.09 5.90 -11.45
C GLN A 39 -23.77 5.53 -10.74
N VAL A 40 -23.79 5.35 -9.42
CA VAL A 40 -22.63 4.93 -8.63
C VAL A 40 -22.15 3.57 -9.14
N ILE A 41 -23.03 2.58 -9.32
CA ILE A 41 -22.68 1.26 -9.85
C ILE A 41 -22.01 1.38 -11.22
N ALA A 42 -22.62 2.12 -12.15
CA ALA A 42 -22.08 2.28 -13.50
C ALA A 42 -20.67 2.90 -13.52
N ILE A 43 -20.42 3.91 -12.68
CA ILE A 43 -19.11 4.55 -12.57
C ILE A 43 -18.09 3.63 -11.91
N LEU A 44 -18.44 2.92 -10.84
CA LEU A 44 -17.55 1.96 -10.19
C LEU A 44 -17.16 0.82 -11.15
N VAL A 45 -18.08 0.29 -11.93
CA VAL A 45 -17.79 -0.71 -12.97
C VAL A 45 -16.81 -0.15 -14.01
N LYS A 46 -17.10 1.02 -14.54
CA LYS A 46 -16.28 1.69 -15.57
C LYS A 46 -14.86 1.98 -15.09
N GLU A 47 -14.70 2.61 -13.92
CA GLU A 47 -13.42 3.12 -13.46
C GLU A 47 -12.58 2.05 -12.72
N LEU A 48 -13.23 1.15 -11.98
CA LEU A 48 -12.53 0.13 -11.21
C LEU A 48 -12.38 -1.21 -11.95
N GLY A 49 -13.10 -1.41 -13.06
CA GLY A 49 -13.07 -2.66 -13.81
C GLY A 49 -13.58 -3.88 -13.01
N ILE A 50 -14.52 -3.67 -12.09
CA ILE A 50 -15.21 -4.72 -11.34
C ILE A 50 -16.50 -5.12 -12.07
N SER A 51 -17.05 -6.29 -11.77
CA SER A 51 -18.35 -6.70 -12.34
C SER A 51 -19.49 -5.86 -11.77
N GLU A 52 -20.58 -5.74 -12.55
CA GLU A 52 -21.79 -5.04 -12.08
C GLU A 52 -22.38 -5.73 -10.84
N GLU A 53 -22.37 -7.03 -10.80
CA GLU A 53 -22.84 -7.82 -9.65
C GLU A 53 -22.05 -7.50 -8.38
N GLU A 54 -20.73 -7.42 -8.49
CA GLU A 54 -19.86 -7.05 -7.37
C GLU A 54 -20.10 -5.60 -6.93
N ALA A 55 -20.19 -4.66 -7.87
CA ALA A 55 -20.47 -3.26 -7.58
C ALA A 55 -21.83 -3.11 -6.87
N ARG A 56 -22.88 -3.73 -7.40
CA ARG A 56 -24.22 -3.72 -6.82
C ARG A 56 -24.25 -4.30 -5.42
N LYS A 57 -23.63 -5.45 -5.21
CA LYS A 57 -23.50 -6.08 -3.87
C LYS A 57 -22.85 -5.15 -2.84
N ARG A 58 -21.85 -4.35 -3.25
CA ARG A 58 -21.17 -3.40 -2.35
C ARG A 58 -22.02 -2.16 -2.09
N VAL A 59 -22.64 -1.61 -3.12
CA VAL A 59 -23.46 -0.39 -3.04
C VAL A 59 -24.74 -0.62 -2.23
N GLU A 60 -25.40 -1.76 -2.42
CA GLU A 60 -26.65 -2.10 -1.73
C GLU A 60 -26.45 -2.64 -0.31
N LYS A 61 -25.21 -2.95 0.07
CA LYS A 61 -24.93 -3.46 1.41
C LYS A 61 -25.16 -2.39 2.47
N TYR A 62 -26.05 -2.68 3.40
CA TYR A 62 -26.37 -1.81 4.53
C TYR A 62 -25.17 -1.78 5.50
N SER A 63 -24.30 -0.79 5.38
CA SER A 63 -23.11 -0.61 6.19
C SER A 63 -22.81 0.87 6.36
N SER A 64 -22.23 1.25 7.49
CA SER A 64 -21.74 2.62 7.72
C SER A 64 -20.66 3.03 6.71
N ILE A 65 -19.82 2.10 6.31
CA ILE A 65 -18.84 2.23 5.23
C ILE A 65 -18.53 0.84 4.68
N GLU A 66 -18.59 0.67 3.39
CA GLU A 66 -18.25 -0.58 2.70
C GLU A 66 -17.09 -0.33 1.74
N ARG A 67 -16.02 -1.08 1.91
CA ARG A 67 -14.84 -1.00 1.03
C ARG A 67 -15.14 -1.72 -0.29
N VAL A 68 -15.10 -0.97 -1.39
CA VAL A 68 -15.31 -1.51 -2.75
C VAL A 68 -14.01 -2.10 -3.31
N LYS A 69 -12.94 -1.30 -3.35
CA LYS A 69 -11.65 -1.74 -3.89
C LYS A 69 -10.50 -0.97 -3.22
N SER A 70 -9.44 -1.70 -2.85
CA SER A 70 -8.18 -1.14 -2.36
C SER A 70 -7.11 -1.20 -3.45
N ASN A 71 -5.99 -0.53 -3.22
CA ASN A 71 -4.85 -0.48 -4.15
C ASN A 71 -5.22 0.02 -5.55
N VAL A 72 -6.17 0.96 -5.63
CA VAL A 72 -6.56 1.63 -6.86
C VAL A 72 -5.49 2.67 -7.21
N ASP A 73 -5.08 2.75 -8.47
CA ASP A 73 -4.13 3.77 -8.89
C ASP A 73 -4.67 5.18 -8.61
N LYS A 74 -3.78 6.09 -8.17
CA LYS A 74 -4.16 7.46 -7.80
C LYS A 74 -4.94 8.15 -8.92
N THR A 75 -4.52 8.00 -10.17
CA THR A 75 -5.20 8.61 -11.33
C THR A 75 -6.64 8.14 -11.50
N VAL A 76 -6.92 6.87 -11.17
CA VAL A 76 -8.29 6.32 -11.17
C VAL A 76 -9.09 6.87 -9.99
N GLY A 77 -8.46 6.94 -8.81
CA GLY A 77 -9.08 7.54 -7.63
C GLY A 77 -9.45 9.01 -7.85
N ASP A 78 -8.56 9.79 -8.47
CA ASP A 78 -8.80 11.20 -8.78
C ASP A 78 -9.97 11.37 -9.76
N ARG A 79 -10.06 10.54 -10.81
CA ARG A 79 -11.21 10.53 -11.71
C ARG A 79 -12.53 10.21 -11.00
N ILE A 80 -12.51 9.27 -10.06
CA ILE A 80 -13.73 8.95 -9.28
C ILE A 80 -14.14 10.14 -8.41
N ARG A 81 -13.18 10.90 -7.85
CA ARG A 81 -13.47 12.12 -7.09
C ARG A 81 -14.10 13.21 -7.97
N GLU A 82 -13.66 13.34 -9.22
CA GLU A 82 -14.19 14.33 -10.18
C GLU A 82 -15.68 14.12 -10.50
N TYR A 83 -16.21 12.89 -10.34
CA TYR A 83 -17.65 12.64 -10.51
C TYR A 83 -18.50 13.19 -9.37
N ASP A 84 -17.91 13.55 -8.23
CA ASP A 84 -18.55 14.13 -7.03
C ASP A 84 -19.83 13.37 -6.60
N LEU A 85 -19.71 12.04 -6.50
CA LEU A 85 -20.83 11.16 -6.21
C LEU A 85 -21.13 11.12 -4.71
N ALA A 86 -22.37 11.45 -4.34
CA ALA A 86 -22.82 11.31 -2.96
C ALA A 86 -22.65 9.88 -2.46
N GLY A 87 -22.04 9.73 -1.27
CA GLY A 87 -21.81 8.42 -0.65
C GLY A 87 -20.61 7.63 -1.21
N VAL A 88 -19.86 8.16 -2.18
CA VAL A 88 -18.60 7.56 -2.62
C VAL A 88 -17.42 8.27 -1.96
N LYS A 89 -16.56 7.50 -1.30
CA LYS A 89 -15.36 8.00 -0.64
C LYS A 89 -14.12 7.41 -1.31
N VAL A 90 -13.13 8.27 -1.56
CA VAL A 90 -11.83 7.88 -2.13
C VAL A 90 -10.76 8.38 -1.18
N ASP A 91 -10.24 7.47 -0.36
CA ASP A 91 -9.20 7.76 0.61
C ASP A 91 -7.83 7.44 0.03
N GLU A 92 -6.84 8.31 0.32
CA GLU A 92 -5.45 8.05 -0.03
C GLU A 92 -4.91 6.92 0.85
N ASP A 93 -4.10 6.05 0.24
CA ASP A 93 -3.50 4.89 0.88
C ASP A 93 -2.09 4.66 0.31
N TYR A 94 -1.32 3.80 0.94
CA TYR A 94 0.00 3.43 0.49
C TYR A 94 0.07 1.92 0.27
N LYS A 95 0.69 1.54 -0.86
CA LYS A 95 1.05 0.14 -1.16
C LYS A 95 2.55 0.01 -1.12
N ARG A 96 3.06 -0.99 -0.40
CA ARG A 96 4.48 -1.31 -0.38
C ARG A 96 4.94 -1.73 -1.77
N TYR A 97 6.11 -1.25 -2.17
CA TYR A 97 6.68 -1.45 -3.49
C TYR A 97 8.15 -1.84 -3.37
N TYR A 98 8.56 -2.85 -4.12
CA TYR A 98 9.93 -3.38 -4.16
C TYR A 98 10.49 -3.16 -5.57
N PRO A 99 11.33 -2.13 -5.80
CA PRO A 99 11.81 -1.75 -7.13
C PRO A 99 12.55 -2.86 -7.88
N TYR A 100 13.19 -3.76 -7.12
CA TYR A 100 13.99 -4.86 -7.69
C TYR A 100 13.31 -6.23 -7.58
N GLY A 101 11.99 -6.25 -7.46
CA GLY A 101 11.20 -7.48 -7.41
C GLY A 101 11.58 -8.37 -6.22
N ASP A 102 12.08 -9.56 -6.51
CA ASP A 102 12.41 -10.59 -5.51
C ASP A 102 13.85 -10.49 -4.96
N LEU A 103 14.63 -9.47 -5.38
CA LEU A 103 15.98 -9.24 -4.88
C LEU A 103 16.00 -9.13 -3.35
N ALA A 104 16.78 -9.98 -2.69
CA ALA A 104 16.87 -10.09 -1.24
C ALA A 104 15.52 -10.29 -0.51
N SER A 105 14.51 -10.82 -1.20
CA SER A 105 13.13 -10.98 -0.68
C SER A 105 13.05 -11.73 0.65
N LYS A 106 13.90 -12.75 0.86
CA LYS A 106 13.95 -13.51 2.12
C LYS A 106 14.47 -12.68 3.31
N VAL A 107 15.27 -11.65 3.04
CA VAL A 107 15.77 -10.71 4.06
C VAL A 107 14.78 -9.57 4.26
N LEU A 108 14.39 -8.90 3.16
CA LEU A 108 13.47 -7.77 3.21
C LEU A 108 12.11 -8.20 3.77
N GLY A 109 11.60 -9.33 3.31
CA GLY A 109 10.24 -9.76 3.60
C GLY A 109 9.22 -9.03 2.76
N PHE A 110 7.98 -8.99 3.25
CA PHE A 110 6.88 -8.27 2.60
C PHE A 110 5.83 -7.80 3.62
N THR A 111 4.96 -6.91 3.17
CA THR A 111 3.84 -6.39 3.95
C THR A 111 2.51 -7.00 3.50
N GLY A 112 1.56 -7.08 4.40
CA GLY A 112 0.18 -7.46 4.11
C GLY A 112 -0.62 -6.33 3.45
N GLY A 113 -1.91 -6.60 3.22
CA GLY A 113 -2.84 -5.66 2.58
C GLY A 113 -3.04 -4.35 3.35
N ASP A 114 -2.85 -4.36 4.66
CA ASP A 114 -2.93 -3.18 5.52
C ASP A 114 -1.58 -2.49 5.73
N ASN A 115 -0.58 -2.81 4.91
CA ASN A 115 0.78 -2.29 4.96
C ASN A 115 1.55 -2.69 6.24
N GLN A 116 1.10 -3.70 6.96
CA GLN A 116 1.75 -4.29 8.12
C GLN A 116 2.82 -5.30 7.67
N GLY A 117 3.99 -5.31 8.31
CA GLY A 117 5.05 -6.28 8.07
C GLY A 117 4.60 -7.71 8.42
N ILE A 118 4.85 -8.66 7.53
CA ILE A 118 4.47 -10.07 7.73
C ILE A 118 5.70 -10.94 8.03
N ILE A 119 6.76 -10.77 7.27
CA ILE A 119 8.03 -11.51 7.44
C ILE A 119 9.24 -10.61 7.19
N GLY A 120 10.43 -11.10 7.51
CA GLY A 120 11.72 -10.44 7.24
C GLY A 120 11.91 -9.15 8.03
N LEU A 121 12.70 -8.23 7.47
CA LEU A 121 12.97 -6.92 8.08
C LEU A 121 11.70 -6.09 8.23
N GLU A 122 10.71 -6.28 7.34
CA GLU A 122 9.44 -5.58 7.42
C GLU A 122 8.71 -5.83 8.75
N VAL A 123 8.72 -7.06 9.27
CA VAL A 123 8.10 -7.36 10.57
C VAL A 123 9.03 -7.08 11.74
N VAL A 124 10.34 -7.35 11.60
CA VAL A 124 11.31 -7.15 12.69
C VAL A 124 11.43 -5.68 13.08
N TYR A 125 11.33 -4.78 12.09
CA TYR A 125 11.41 -3.33 12.28
C TYR A 125 10.07 -2.63 12.10
N GLU A 126 8.96 -3.34 12.36
CA GLU A 126 7.60 -2.80 12.20
C GLU A 126 7.41 -1.47 12.93
N GLU A 127 7.77 -1.39 14.22
CA GLU A 127 7.61 -0.19 15.05
C GLU A 127 8.34 1.04 14.50
N ILE A 128 9.47 0.81 13.80
CA ILE A 128 10.29 1.89 13.23
C ILE A 128 9.75 2.30 11.85
N LEU A 129 9.38 1.29 11.04
CA LEU A 129 8.97 1.49 9.65
C LEU A 129 7.54 2.00 9.52
N GLN A 130 6.62 1.60 10.40
CA GLN A 130 5.18 1.85 10.25
C GLN A 130 4.81 3.34 10.28
N GLY A 131 5.48 4.15 11.12
CA GLY A 131 5.09 5.52 11.40
C GLY A 131 3.81 5.63 12.23
N ASP A 132 3.39 6.87 12.49
CA ASP A 132 2.20 7.14 13.30
C ASP A 132 1.05 7.59 12.38
N PRO A 133 -0.12 6.94 12.45
CA PRO A 133 -1.27 7.32 11.64
C PRO A 133 -1.80 8.70 12.03
N GLY A 134 -2.21 9.47 11.04
CA GLY A 134 -2.96 10.70 11.25
C GLY A 134 -4.44 10.45 11.48
N MET A 135 -5.17 11.53 11.78
CA MET A 135 -6.60 11.46 12.03
C MET A 135 -7.33 12.68 11.46
N ILE A 136 -8.45 12.44 10.79
CA ILE A 136 -9.41 13.48 10.40
C ILE A 136 -10.61 13.35 11.31
N LEU A 137 -10.88 14.41 12.07
CA LEU A 137 -12.09 14.55 12.90
C LEU A 137 -13.07 15.44 12.15
N THR A 138 -14.17 14.86 11.70
CA THR A 138 -15.30 15.59 11.13
C THR A 138 -16.49 15.51 12.07
N ILE A 139 -17.26 16.58 12.14
CA ILE A 139 -18.53 16.57 12.89
C ILE A 139 -19.60 16.12 11.90
N THR A 140 -20.35 15.09 12.26
CA THR A 140 -21.45 14.57 11.47
C THR A 140 -22.77 14.87 12.16
N ASP A 141 -23.85 15.07 11.38
CA ASP A 141 -25.20 15.14 11.89
C ASP A 141 -25.72 13.76 12.38
N ALA A 142 -26.95 13.73 12.88
CA ALA A 142 -27.58 12.47 13.37
C ALA A 142 -27.78 11.42 12.23
N LYS A 143 -27.62 11.80 10.96
CA LYS A 143 -27.69 10.90 9.79
C LYS A 143 -26.31 10.49 9.29
N GLY A 144 -25.22 10.96 9.95
CA GLY A 144 -23.84 10.65 9.56
C GLY A 144 -23.32 11.51 8.40
N ILE A 145 -24.02 12.59 8.03
CA ILE A 145 -23.59 13.53 6.97
C ILE A 145 -22.62 14.54 7.58
N GLU A 146 -21.50 14.78 6.91
CA GLU A 146 -20.49 15.76 7.35
C GLU A 146 -21.10 17.18 7.33
N VAL A 147 -20.92 17.92 8.43
CA VAL A 147 -21.44 19.27 8.57
C VAL A 147 -20.33 20.27 8.23
N ASP A 148 -20.42 20.90 7.08
CA ASP A 148 -19.41 21.82 6.49
C ASP A 148 -19.03 23.03 7.40
N THR A 149 -19.87 23.37 8.37
CA THR A 149 -19.70 24.57 9.19
C THR A 149 -18.81 24.38 10.43
N ALA A 150 -18.42 23.16 10.77
CA ALA A 150 -17.80 22.86 12.06
C ALA A 150 -16.25 22.83 12.05
N GLY A 151 -15.62 22.98 10.91
CA GLY A 151 -14.17 22.93 10.75
C GLY A 151 -13.61 21.53 10.91
N GLU A 152 -12.93 21.06 9.89
CA GLU A 152 -12.20 19.80 9.91
C GLU A 152 -10.95 19.94 10.81
N ARG A 153 -10.84 19.10 11.84
CA ARG A 153 -9.60 18.98 12.61
C ARG A 153 -8.77 17.83 12.02
N ARG A 154 -7.64 18.18 11.46
CA ARG A 154 -6.71 17.23 10.85
C ARG A 154 -5.44 17.11 11.69
N VAL A 155 -5.09 15.89 12.04
CA VAL A 155 -3.79 15.53 12.60
C VAL A 155 -3.04 14.81 11.49
N GLU A 156 -1.95 15.42 11.03
CA GLU A 156 -1.15 14.83 9.94
C GLU A 156 -0.45 13.55 10.41
N PRO A 157 -0.35 12.54 9.54
CA PRO A 157 0.40 11.33 9.84
C PRO A 157 1.91 11.63 9.90
N VAL A 158 2.62 10.94 10.78
CA VAL A 158 4.08 10.99 10.86
C VAL A 158 4.65 9.79 10.10
N PRO A 159 5.41 10.01 9.01
CA PRO A 159 6.03 8.90 8.25
C PRO A 159 6.95 8.08 9.13
N GLY A 160 7.05 6.77 8.82
CA GLY A 160 8.02 5.90 9.44
C GLY A 160 9.46 6.29 9.10
N MET A 161 10.41 5.85 9.93
CA MET A 161 11.83 6.11 9.72
C MET A 161 12.41 5.14 8.68
N ASP A 162 13.34 5.63 7.88
CA ASP A 162 14.07 4.82 6.92
C ASP A 162 15.05 3.87 7.61
N LEU A 163 15.12 2.64 7.12
CA LEU A 163 16.05 1.61 7.59
C LEU A 163 17.18 1.42 6.56
N ARG A 164 18.42 1.69 6.94
CA ARG A 164 19.60 1.41 6.12
C ARG A 164 20.22 0.08 6.54
N ILE A 165 20.40 -0.82 5.59
CA ILE A 165 20.96 -2.16 5.84
C ILE A 165 22.35 -2.33 5.22
N SER A 166 23.05 -3.39 5.62
CA SER A 166 24.42 -3.67 5.17
C SER A 166 24.51 -4.30 3.77
N ILE A 167 23.41 -4.75 3.20
CA ILE A 167 23.40 -5.32 1.84
C ILE A 167 23.84 -4.24 0.83
N ASP A 168 24.66 -4.66 -0.14
CA ASP A 168 24.98 -3.92 -1.33
C ASP A 168 24.14 -4.47 -2.49
N ARG A 169 23.29 -3.62 -3.05
CA ARG A 169 22.34 -4.02 -4.13
C ARG A 169 23.08 -4.65 -5.32
N ASN A 170 24.23 -4.09 -5.74
CA ASN A 170 24.95 -4.57 -6.92
C ASN A 170 25.58 -5.94 -6.66
N ILE A 171 26.16 -6.14 -5.48
CA ILE A 171 26.75 -7.44 -5.09
C ILE A 171 25.64 -8.50 -4.98
N GLN A 172 24.51 -8.14 -4.38
CA GLN A 172 23.36 -9.03 -4.23
C GLN A 172 22.77 -9.44 -5.58
N GLU A 173 22.60 -8.47 -6.50
CA GLU A 173 22.07 -8.74 -7.83
C GLU A 173 23.00 -9.66 -8.63
N TYR A 174 24.29 -9.38 -8.63
CA TYR A 174 25.27 -10.20 -9.29
C TYR A 174 25.32 -11.63 -8.74
N ALA A 175 25.30 -11.79 -7.42
CA ALA A 175 25.23 -13.09 -6.78
C ALA A 175 23.94 -13.84 -7.15
N THR A 176 22.80 -13.16 -7.20
CA THR A 176 21.51 -13.75 -7.59
C THR A 176 21.54 -14.25 -9.04
N GLN A 177 22.11 -13.46 -9.96
CA GLN A 177 22.26 -13.87 -11.38
C GLN A 177 23.18 -15.08 -11.53
N LEU A 178 24.32 -15.09 -10.84
CA LEU A 178 25.25 -16.24 -10.85
C LEU A 178 24.61 -17.50 -10.25
N ALA A 179 23.84 -17.37 -9.18
CA ALA A 179 23.11 -18.49 -8.58
C ALA A 179 22.08 -19.07 -9.57
N ALA A 180 21.28 -18.22 -10.21
CA ALA A 180 20.31 -18.65 -11.21
C ALA A 180 20.98 -19.35 -12.41
N GLN A 181 22.08 -18.81 -12.90
CA GLN A 181 22.86 -19.41 -13.98
C GLN A 181 23.44 -20.79 -13.57
N ALA A 182 23.97 -20.89 -12.35
CA ALA A 182 24.51 -22.15 -11.83
C ALA A 182 23.42 -23.22 -11.68
N CYS A 183 22.23 -22.86 -11.13
CA CYS A 183 21.09 -23.76 -11.08
C CYS A 183 20.71 -24.29 -12.46
N ALA A 184 20.56 -23.41 -13.42
CA ALA A 184 20.17 -23.79 -14.79
C ALA A 184 21.22 -24.63 -15.49
N THR A 185 22.52 -24.29 -15.35
CA THR A 185 23.62 -24.97 -16.07
C THR A 185 23.97 -26.31 -15.47
N LYS A 186 23.82 -26.46 -14.15
CA LYS A 186 24.20 -27.66 -13.41
C LYS A 186 23.01 -28.54 -12.99
N GLU A 187 21.79 -28.12 -13.38
CA GLU A 187 20.55 -28.79 -12.96
C GLU A 187 20.49 -29.00 -11.44
N ALA A 188 20.96 -27.97 -10.69
CA ALA A 188 21.06 -28.04 -9.23
C ALA A 188 19.76 -27.59 -8.56
N ASP A 189 19.35 -28.30 -7.50
CA ASP A 189 18.16 -27.97 -6.72
C ASP A 189 18.34 -26.69 -5.90
N SER A 190 19.58 -26.37 -5.51
CA SER A 190 19.91 -25.18 -4.74
C SER A 190 21.36 -24.73 -4.96
N VAL A 191 21.60 -23.42 -4.82
CA VAL A 191 22.93 -22.81 -4.89
C VAL A 191 23.10 -21.84 -3.72
N TYR A 192 24.26 -21.91 -3.08
CA TYR A 192 24.69 -21.00 -2.03
C TYR A 192 25.93 -20.24 -2.50
N ILE A 193 25.93 -18.93 -2.35
CA ILE A 193 27.06 -18.07 -2.68
C ILE A 193 27.55 -17.42 -1.39
N VAL A 194 28.84 -17.58 -1.09
CA VAL A 194 29.52 -16.89 0.01
C VAL A 194 30.58 -16.01 -0.59
N ALA A 195 30.50 -14.70 -0.30
CA ALA A 195 31.50 -13.74 -0.69
C ALA A 195 32.18 -13.16 0.55
N MET A 196 33.51 -13.10 0.53
CA MET A 196 34.31 -12.57 1.64
C MET A 196 35.35 -11.59 1.12
N ASN A 197 35.52 -10.47 1.81
CA ASN A 197 36.62 -9.58 1.56
C ASN A 197 37.86 -10.12 2.31
N PRO A 198 38.95 -10.50 1.60
CA PRO A 198 40.13 -11.10 2.25
C PRO A 198 40.91 -10.13 3.14
N GLN A 199 40.63 -8.84 3.08
CA GLN A 199 41.34 -7.82 3.89
C GLN A 199 40.72 -7.62 5.28
N ASN A 200 39.42 -7.90 5.45
CA ASN A 200 38.73 -7.63 6.71
C ASN A 200 37.76 -8.74 7.14
N GLY A 201 37.67 -9.82 6.41
CA GLY A 201 36.85 -11.00 6.73
C GLY A 201 35.38 -10.82 6.42
#